data_1d2d06bdde752cae61cee2c3eb4da420
#
_entry.id   1d2d06bdde752cae61cee2c3eb4da420
#
_cell.length_a   1.000
_cell.length_b   1.000
_cell.length_c   1.000
_cell.angle_alpha   90.00
_cell.angle_beta   90.00
_cell.angle_gamma   90.00
#
_symmetry.space_group_name_H-M   'P 1'
#
loop_
_entity.id
_entity.type
_entity.pdbx_description
1 polymer ?
#
loop_
_entity_poly.entity_id
_entity_poly.type
_entity_poly.pdbx_seq_one_letter_code
_entity_poly.pdbx_strand_id
1 'polypeptide(L)'
;FEADMILSIGGDGTFLKAASRVGSRNIPILGINTGRLGFLADVSPEEMEDTFNDIYNGNYRIEDRSVLQVSCKEQELKGYPFGLNEIAVLKRDSSSMISIHTAINGAYLTTYQADGLVIATPTGSTAYSLSIGGPVIVPHSNTIAITPVAPHSLNVRPIVINDDWEITL
;
A
#
# COMPACT_ATOMS: atom_id res chain seq x y z
N PHE A 1 17.95 -14.99 1.38
CA PHE A 1 18.90 -14.44 2.36
C PHE A 1 18.28 -14.47 3.76
N GLU A 2 19.11 -14.49 4.77
CA GLU A 2 18.74 -14.42 6.18
C GLU A 2 19.35 -13.12 6.74
N ALA A 3 18.60 -12.41 7.55
CA ALA A 3 19.03 -11.19 8.23
C ALA A 3 18.10 -10.92 9.42
N ASP A 4 18.63 -10.31 10.47
CA ASP A 4 17.85 -9.89 11.63
C ASP A 4 17.05 -8.62 11.34
N MET A 5 17.57 -7.77 10.45
CA MET A 5 16.96 -6.49 10.02
C MET A 5 17.49 -6.07 8.65
N ILE A 6 16.68 -5.36 7.89
CA ILE A 6 17.07 -4.71 6.62
C ILE A 6 17.17 -3.21 6.82
N LEU A 7 18.25 -2.61 6.36
CA LEU A 7 18.38 -1.16 6.28
C LEU A 7 18.02 -0.70 4.87
N SER A 8 17.00 0.14 4.77
CA SER A 8 16.58 0.78 3.52
C SER A 8 17.08 2.22 3.51
N ILE A 9 18.16 2.48 2.78
CA ILE A 9 18.78 3.80 2.70
C ILE A 9 18.30 4.52 1.45
N GLY A 10 17.52 5.58 1.61
CA GLY A 10 16.88 6.34 0.54
C GLY A 10 15.52 6.88 0.97
N GLY A 11 14.62 7.17 0.01
CA GLY A 11 13.25 7.58 0.29
C GLY A 11 12.27 6.40 0.27
N ASP A 12 10.96 6.71 0.38
CA ASP A 12 9.86 5.73 0.42
C ASP A 12 9.91 4.73 -0.75
N GLY A 13 10.28 5.16 -1.97
CA GLY A 13 10.42 4.25 -3.10
C GLY A 13 11.52 3.18 -2.91
N THR A 14 12.59 3.48 -2.19
CA THR A 14 13.63 2.51 -1.82
C THR A 14 13.10 1.55 -0.77
N PHE A 15 12.35 2.06 0.21
CA PHE A 15 11.69 1.26 1.23
C PHE A 15 10.71 0.25 0.62
N LEU A 16 9.86 0.68 -0.32
CA LEU A 16 8.92 -0.20 -1.03
C LEU A 16 9.64 -1.33 -1.79
N LYS A 17 10.80 -1.03 -2.41
CA LYS A 17 11.63 -2.05 -3.06
C LYS A 17 12.22 -3.03 -2.04
N ALA A 18 12.66 -2.55 -0.88
CA ALA A 18 13.14 -3.40 0.21
C ALA A 18 12.01 -4.31 0.70
N ALA A 19 10.82 -3.77 0.97
CA ALA A 19 9.65 -4.53 1.38
C ALA A 19 9.28 -5.63 0.38
N SER A 20 9.28 -5.33 -0.92
CA SER A 20 9.00 -6.33 -1.95
C SER A 20 10.06 -7.46 -2.00
N ARG A 21 11.31 -7.19 -1.66
CA ARG A 21 12.39 -8.19 -1.59
C ARG A 21 12.35 -9.02 -0.31
N VAL A 22 11.92 -8.43 0.80
CA VAL A 22 11.68 -9.14 2.06
C VAL A 22 10.52 -10.13 1.86
N GLY A 23 9.43 -9.70 1.25
CA GLY A 23 8.27 -10.54 1.00
C GLY A 23 7.69 -11.11 2.30
N SER A 24 7.42 -12.41 2.32
CA SER A 24 6.81 -13.13 3.46
C SER A 24 7.80 -13.55 4.55
N ARG A 25 9.06 -13.07 4.52
CA ARG A 25 10.09 -13.52 5.48
C ARG A 25 9.95 -12.88 6.86
N ASN A 26 9.09 -11.90 7.04
CA ASN A 26 8.88 -11.20 8.30
C ASN A 26 10.17 -10.59 8.89
N ILE A 27 11.10 -10.13 8.03
CA ILE A 27 12.31 -9.44 8.45
C ILE A 27 11.99 -7.96 8.63
N PRO A 28 12.24 -7.37 9.80
CA PRO A 28 12.03 -5.93 10.02
C PRO A 28 12.83 -5.08 9.06
N ILE A 29 12.27 -3.93 8.66
CA ILE A 29 12.92 -2.96 7.77
C ILE A 29 13.01 -1.63 8.51
N LEU A 30 14.22 -1.08 8.62
CA LEU A 30 14.47 0.27 9.09
C LEU A 30 14.68 1.19 7.89
N GLY A 31 13.90 2.26 7.79
CA GLY A 31 14.02 3.27 6.73
C GLY A 31 14.89 4.44 7.16
N ILE A 32 16.02 4.64 6.49
CA ILE A 32 16.91 5.79 6.68
C ILE A 32 16.74 6.72 5.49
N ASN A 33 16.23 7.92 5.75
CA ASN A 33 15.94 8.92 4.72
C ASN A 33 17.20 9.73 4.39
N THR A 34 17.60 9.73 3.13
CA THR A 34 18.75 10.52 2.64
C THR A 34 18.33 11.73 1.79
N GLY A 35 17.04 12.08 1.80
CA GLY A 35 16.50 13.16 0.99
C GLY A 35 15.38 13.91 1.70
N ARG A 36 14.25 14.12 1.01
CA ARG A 36 13.07 14.71 1.64
C ARG A 36 12.40 13.67 2.54
N LEU A 37 12.00 14.10 3.74
CA LEU A 37 11.27 13.26 4.69
C LEU A 37 10.06 12.62 4.01
N GLY A 38 9.94 11.30 4.16
CA GLY A 38 8.84 10.50 3.65
C GLY A 38 7.92 10.01 4.77
N PHE A 39 7.05 9.06 4.44
CA PHE A 39 6.14 8.42 5.40
C PHE A 39 6.62 7.05 5.88
N LEU A 40 7.62 6.46 5.19
CA LEU A 40 8.13 5.11 5.46
C LEU A 40 9.59 5.13 5.92
N ALA A 41 10.41 6.01 5.35
CA ALA A 41 11.78 6.23 5.77
C ALA A 41 11.82 7.53 6.59
N ASP A 42 11.83 7.40 7.90
CA ASP A 42 11.65 8.49 8.86
C ASP A 42 12.89 8.80 9.71
N VAL A 43 13.90 7.91 9.70
CA VAL A 43 15.18 8.17 10.38
C VAL A 43 16.06 9.05 9.51
N SER A 44 16.46 10.20 10.01
CA SER A 44 17.41 11.08 9.33
C SER A 44 18.87 10.58 9.48
N PRO A 45 19.80 11.00 8.62
CA PRO A 45 21.20 10.63 8.76
C PRO A 45 21.83 11.08 10.08
N GLU A 46 21.35 12.18 10.63
CA GLU A 46 21.82 12.78 11.90
C GLU A 46 21.39 11.92 13.10
N GLU A 47 20.27 11.21 13.00
CA GLU A 47 19.71 10.35 14.06
C GLU A 47 20.26 8.91 14.02
N MET A 48 21.08 8.57 13.03
CA MET A 48 21.53 7.17 12.82
C MET A 48 22.28 6.60 14.02
N GLU A 49 23.18 7.37 14.63
CA GLU A 49 24.00 6.87 15.74
C GLU A 49 23.13 6.52 16.95
N ASP A 50 22.20 7.39 17.32
CA ASP A 50 21.26 7.17 18.41
C ASP A 50 20.32 6.00 18.09
N THR A 51 19.81 5.96 16.86
CA THR A 51 18.93 4.85 16.39
C THR A 51 19.63 3.48 16.48
N PHE A 52 20.89 3.39 16.06
CA PHE A 52 21.64 2.13 16.19
C PHE A 52 21.93 1.77 17.64
N ASN A 53 22.23 2.75 18.50
CA ASN A 53 22.39 2.51 19.92
C ASN A 53 21.11 1.96 20.55
N ASP A 54 19.95 2.53 20.19
CA ASP A 54 18.65 2.03 20.63
C ASP A 54 18.37 0.60 20.15
N ILE A 55 18.68 0.29 18.89
CA ILE A 55 18.54 -1.06 18.35
C ILE A 55 19.40 -2.06 19.11
N TYR A 56 20.68 -1.75 19.32
CA TYR A 56 21.61 -2.64 20.07
C TYR A 56 21.19 -2.84 21.52
N ASN A 57 20.55 -1.86 22.13
CA ASN A 57 20.04 -1.94 23.51
C ASN A 57 18.61 -2.56 23.59
N GLY A 58 18.00 -2.90 22.45
CA GLY A 58 16.64 -3.45 22.41
C GLY A 58 15.54 -2.41 22.66
N ASN A 59 15.84 -1.11 22.55
CA ASN A 59 14.94 0.01 22.76
C ASN A 59 14.18 0.38 21.48
N TYR A 60 13.55 -0.60 20.82
CA TYR A 60 12.77 -0.36 19.62
C TYR A 60 11.47 -1.16 19.64
N ARG A 61 10.56 -0.80 18.76
CA ARG A 61 9.29 -1.48 18.55
C ARG A 61 9.15 -1.83 17.07
N ILE A 62 8.72 -3.07 16.81
CA ILE A 62 8.34 -3.49 15.46
C ILE A 62 6.88 -3.10 15.23
N GLU A 63 6.61 -2.52 14.08
CA GLU A 63 5.30 -2.13 13.62
C GLU A 63 4.88 -2.99 12.42
N ASP A 64 3.77 -3.72 12.58
CA ASP A 64 3.20 -4.51 11.49
C ASP A 64 2.40 -3.61 10.54
N ARG A 65 2.53 -3.85 9.24
CA ARG A 65 1.83 -3.11 8.19
C ARG A 65 0.98 -4.06 7.35
N SER A 66 -0.27 -3.69 7.10
CA SER A 66 -1.14 -4.42 6.18
C SER A 66 -0.56 -4.42 4.77
N VAL A 67 -0.67 -5.55 4.08
CA VAL A 67 -0.23 -5.75 2.70
C VAL A 67 -1.38 -6.34 1.89
N LEU A 68 -1.67 -5.75 0.73
CA LEU A 68 -2.65 -6.28 -0.21
C LEU A 68 -2.02 -7.38 -1.05
N GLN A 69 -2.71 -8.50 -1.18
CA GLN A 69 -2.37 -9.55 -2.14
C GLN A 69 -3.34 -9.52 -3.31
N VAL A 70 -2.81 -9.61 -4.53
CA VAL A 70 -3.62 -9.70 -5.76
C VAL A 70 -3.43 -11.04 -6.43
N SER A 71 -4.54 -11.63 -6.89
CA SER A 71 -4.54 -12.84 -7.73
C SER A 71 -5.44 -12.60 -8.95
N CYS A 72 -5.15 -13.30 -10.04
CA CYS A 72 -5.99 -13.29 -11.24
C CYS A 72 -6.40 -14.73 -11.55
N LYS A 73 -7.70 -14.95 -11.80
CA LYS A 73 -8.23 -16.30 -12.09
C LYS A 73 -7.83 -16.82 -13.47
N GLU A 74 -7.61 -15.92 -14.42
CA GLU A 74 -7.41 -16.27 -15.83
C GLU A 74 -5.93 -16.41 -16.21
N GLN A 75 -5.03 -15.82 -15.43
CA GLN A 75 -3.59 -15.84 -15.70
C GLN A 75 -2.76 -15.68 -14.44
N GLU A 76 -1.59 -16.28 -14.44
CA GLU A 76 -0.60 -16.02 -13.40
C GLU A 76 -0.04 -14.60 -13.56
N LEU A 77 -0.07 -13.82 -12.47
CA LEU A 77 0.49 -12.48 -12.46
C LEU A 77 2.02 -12.57 -12.46
N LYS A 78 2.63 -11.90 -13.43
CA LYS A 78 4.10 -11.80 -13.48
C LYS A 78 4.58 -10.79 -12.44
N GLY A 79 5.53 -11.20 -11.61
CA GLY A 79 6.18 -10.35 -10.62
C GLY A 79 5.68 -10.56 -9.20
N TYR A 80 5.80 -9.54 -8.37
CA TYR A 80 5.45 -9.57 -6.96
C TYR A 80 3.95 -9.21 -6.78
N PRO A 81 3.10 -10.16 -6.35
CA PRO A 81 1.65 -9.97 -6.34
C PRO A 81 1.15 -9.26 -5.07
N PHE A 82 1.96 -8.40 -4.46
CA PHE A 82 1.62 -7.72 -3.21
C PHE A 82 1.85 -6.22 -3.32
N GLY A 83 1.02 -5.43 -2.64
CA GLY A 83 1.14 -3.99 -2.51
C GLY A 83 1.18 -3.56 -1.04
N LEU A 84 2.27 -2.91 -0.61
CA LEU A 84 2.35 -2.27 0.71
C LEU A 84 1.53 -0.97 0.73
N ASN A 85 1.53 -0.22 -0.38
CA ASN A 85 0.73 1.00 -0.52
C ASN A 85 -0.65 0.68 -1.07
N GLU A 86 -0.73 0.28 -2.35
CA GLU A 86 -1.98 0.06 -3.04
C GLU A 86 -1.86 -0.94 -4.20
N ILE A 87 -3.02 -1.42 -4.64
CA ILE A 87 -3.22 -2.09 -5.93
C ILE A 87 -4.10 -1.18 -6.78
N ALA A 88 -3.62 -0.81 -7.97
CA ALA A 88 -4.34 0.04 -8.90
C ALA A 88 -4.76 -0.74 -10.15
N VAL A 89 -6.07 -0.76 -10.43
CA VAL A 89 -6.63 -1.25 -11.69
C VAL A 89 -6.99 -0.03 -12.53
N LEU A 90 -6.27 0.16 -13.62
CA LEU A 90 -6.40 1.35 -14.46
C LEU A 90 -6.73 0.96 -15.90
N LYS A 91 -7.47 1.83 -16.61
CA LYS A 91 -7.68 1.67 -18.05
C LYS A 91 -6.35 1.77 -18.80
N ARG A 92 -6.25 1.03 -19.90
CA ARG A 92 -5.11 1.09 -20.79
C ARG A 92 -5.51 1.71 -22.11
N ASP A 93 -4.84 2.78 -22.50
CA ASP A 93 -4.90 3.40 -23.84
C ASP A 93 -6.33 3.65 -24.40
N SER A 94 -7.32 3.79 -23.52
CA SER A 94 -8.71 4.01 -23.87
C SER A 94 -9.15 5.45 -23.64
N SER A 95 -9.83 6.06 -24.60
CA SER A 95 -10.50 7.33 -24.43
C SER A 95 -11.78 7.22 -23.59
N SER A 96 -12.35 6.03 -23.49
CA SER A 96 -13.56 5.75 -22.70
C SER A 96 -13.21 5.24 -21.30
N MET A 97 -14.14 5.42 -20.37
CA MET A 97 -14.08 4.80 -19.06
C MET A 97 -14.22 3.29 -19.14
N ILE A 98 -13.76 2.60 -18.10
CA ILE A 98 -13.96 1.16 -17.94
C ILE A 98 -15.05 0.90 -16.89
N SER A 99 -15.68 -0.28 -16.99
CA SER A 99 -16.65 -0.77 -16.02
C SER A 99 -15.97 -1.78 -15.11
N ILE A 100 -15.93 -1.49 -13.81
CA ILE A 100 -15.32 -2.38 -12.81
C ILE A 100 -16.42 -2.88 -11.90
N HIS A 101 -16.83 -4.15 -12.11
CA HIS A 101 -17.77 -4.83 -11.22
C HIS A 101 -17.06 -5.21 -9.94
N THR A 102 -17.55 -4.71 -8.81
CA THR A 102 -16.91 -4.89 -7.50
C THR A 102 -17.81 -5.68 -6.57
N ALA A 103 -17.26 -6.72 -5.97
CA ALA A 103 -17.89 -7.49 -4.92
C ALA A 103 -16.98 -7.57 -3.69
N ILE A 104 -17.60 -7.69 -2.51
CA ILE A 104 -16.91 -7.85 -1.23
C ILE A 104 -17.42 -9.13 -0.59
N ASN A 105 -16.51 -10.05 -0.24
CA ASN A 105 -16.83 -11.37 0.33
C ASN A 105 -17.91 -12.11 -0.50
N GLY A 106 -17.82 -11.99 -1.84
CA GLY A 106 -18.77 -12.59 -2.77
C GLY A 106 -20.11 -11.85 -2.94
N ALA A 107 -20.40 -10.82 -2.15
CA ALA A 107 -21.60 -9.99 -2.29
C ALA A 107 -21.33 -8.80 -3.21
N TYR A 108 -22.20 -8.61 -4.22
CA TYR A 108 -22.11 -7.46 -5.13
C TYR A 108 -22.21 -6.14 -4.38
N LEU A 109 -21.23 -5.26 -4.56
CA LEU A 109 -21.21 -3.93 -4.00
C LEU A 109 -21.75 -2.89 -4.99
N THR A 110 -21.06 -2.74 -6.12
CA THR A 110 -21.38 -1.76 -7.18
C THR A 110 -20.59 -2.03 -8.45
N THR A 111 -20.94 -1.29 -9.51
CA THR A 111 -20.15 -1.22 -10.73
C THR A 111 -19.61 0.20 -10.89
N TYR A 112 -18.31 0.37 -10.79
CA TYR A 112 -17.68 1.66 -11.04
C TYR A 112 -17.53 1.90 -12.55
N GLN A 113 -18.05 3.04 -13.02
CA GLN A 113 -17.76 3.60 -14.33
C GLN A 113 -16.68 4.67 -14.11
N ALA A 114 -15.43 4.37 -14.39
CA ALA A 114 -14.29 5.20 -14.00
C ALA A 114 -13.07 4.99 -14.90
N ASP A 115 -12.04 5.78 -14.74
CA ASP A 115 -10.74 5.56 -15.35
C ASP A 115 -9.94 4.44 -14.64
N GLY A 116 -10.37 4.08 -13.44
CA GLY A 116 -9.78 3.01 -12.67
C GLY A 116 -10.31 2.92 -11.25
N LEU A 117 -9.73 2.01 -10.48
CA LEU A 117 -10.02 1.79 -9.07
C LEU A 117 -8.72 1.53 -8.31
N VAL A 118 -8.54 2.19 -7.18
CA VAL A 118 -7.38 2.02 -6.30
C VAL A 118 -7.85 1.42 -4.99
N ILE A 119 -7.24 0.31 -4.61
CA ILE A 119 -7.40 -0.32 -3.30
C ILE A 119 -6.14 -0.02 -2.51
N ALA A 120 -6.26 0.75 -1.42
CA ALA A 120 -5.13 1.24 -0.64
C ALA A 120 -5.15 0.72 0.80
N THR A 121 -3.97 0.34 1.29
CA THR A 121 -3.72 0.09 2.72
C THR A 121 -3.71 1.42 3.49
N PRO A 122 -3.68 1.42 4.83
CA PRO A 122 -3.41 2.62 5.61
C PRO A 122 -2.11 3.31 5.19
N THR A 123 -1.05 2.55 4.94
CA THR A 123 0.24 3.07 4.46
C THR A 123 0.08 3.79 3.11
N GLY A 124 -0.65 3.20 2.17
CA GLY A 124 -0.90 3.76 0.84
C GLY A 124 -1.93 4.88 0.81
N SER A 125 -2.67 5.11 1.91
CA SER A 125 -3.69 6.16 1.97
C SER A 125 -3.14 7.57 1.73
N THR A 126 -1.85 7.79 2.01
CA THR A 126 -1.13 9.05 1.77
C THR A 126 -0.37 9.09 0.43
N ALA A 127 -0.44 8.01 -0.36
CA ALA A 127 0.20 7.90 -1.68
C ALA A 127 -0.78 8.22 -2.83
N TYR A 128 -0.92 7.34 -3.83
CA TYR A 128 -1.80 7.59 -4.98
C TYR A 128 -3.27 7.74 -4.59
N SER A 129 -3.73 6.98 -3.59
CA SER A 129 -5.10 7.11 -3.07
C SER A 129 -5.44 8.55 -2.66
N LEU A 130 -4.52 9.24 -1.98
CA LEU A 130 -4.72 10.65 -1.59
C LEU A 130 -4.91 11.56 -2.80
N SER A 131 -4.11 11.37 -3.86
CA SER A 131 -4.14 12.20 -5.07
C SER A 131 -5.47 12.14 -5.82
N ILE A 132 -6.23 11.05 -5.65
CA ILE A 132 -7.54 10.83 -6.28
C ILE A 132 -8.71 11.06 -5.32
N GLY A 133 -8.45 11.68 -4.16
CA GLY A 133 -9.48 12.04 -3.18
C GLY A 133 -9.85 10.92 -2.20
N GLY A 134 -8.98 9.92 -2.03
CA GLY A 134 -9.12 8.89 -1.01
C GLY A 134 -8.93 9.46 0.41
N PRO A 135 -9.47 8.81 1.44
CA PRO A 135 -9.30 9.23 2.82
C PRO A 135 -7.88 8.97 3.33
N VAL A 136 -7.40 9.80 4.23
CA VAL A 136 -6.22 9.50 5.05
C VAL A 136 -6.64 8.50 6.13
N ILE A 137 -5.94 7.37 6.19
CA ILE A 137 -6.21 6.29 7.13
C ILE A 137 -5.04 6.20 8.13
N VAL A 138 -5.38 6.18 9.40
CA VAL A 138 -4.37 6.03 10.47
C VAL A 138 -3.74 4.64 10.37
N PRO A 139 -2.40 4.51 10.45
CA PRO A 139 -1.74 3.22 10.57
C PRO A 139 -2.37 2.37 11.68
N HIS A 140 -2.35 1.04 11.53
CA HIS A 140 -2.94 0.05 12.46
C HIS A 140 -4.48 0.09 12.59
N SER A 141 -5.19 0.70 11.67
CA SER A 141 -6.65 0.76 11.73
C SER A 141 -7.36 -0.51 11.24
N ASN A 142 -6.64 -1.53 10.78
CA ASN A 142 -7.18 -2.76 10.20
C ASN A 142 -8.24 -2.50 9.13
N THR A 143 -8.00 -1.50 8.29
CA THR A 143 -8.93 -1.09 7.22
C THR A 143 -8.18 -0.88 5.92
N ILE A 144 -8.92 -0.92 4.81
CA ILE A 144 -8.45 -0.57 3.47
C ILE A 144 -9.45 0.37 2.80
N ALA A 145 -8.97 1.22 1.91
CA ALA A 145 -9.79 2.13 1.14
C ALA A 145 -9.96 1.65 -0.30
N ILE A 146 -11.17 1.79 -0.83
CA ILE A 146 -11.51 1.60 -2.24
C ILE A 146 -11.84 2.96 -2.81
N THR A 147 -11.01 3.48 -3.70
CA THR A 147 -11.13 4.84 -4.25
C THR A 147 -11.18 4.80 -5.78
N PRO A 148 -12.27 5.24 -6.41
CA PRO A 148 -12.37 5.30 -7.87
C PRO A 148 -11.53 6.45 -8.45
N VAL A 149 -10.94 6.22 -9.61
CA VAL A 149 -10.18 7.23 -10.37
C VAL A 149 -11.12 7.89 -11.38
N ALA A 150 -11.32 9.19 -11.27
CA ALA A 150 -12.18 9.98 -12.16
C ALA A 150 -13.54 9.29 -12.49
N PRO A 151 -14.36 8.97 -11.48
CA PRO A 151 -15.63 8.29 -11.70
C PRO A 151 -16.61 9.17 -12.49
N HIS A 152 -17.44 8.53 -13.33
CA HIS A 152 -18.47 9.23 -14.10
C HIS A 152 -19.52 9.89 -13.20
N SER A 153 -19.92 9.18 -12.16
CA SER A 153 -20.93 9.67 -11.23
C SER A 153 -20.31 10.54 -10.14
N LEU A 154 -20.82 11.76 -9.99
CA LEU A 154 -20.41 12.68 -8.93
C LEU A 154 -20.83 12.23 -7.51
N ASN A 155 -21.70 11.25 -7.40
CA ASN A 155 -22.20 10.74 -6.11
C ASN A 155 -21.34 9.60 -5.55
N VAL A 156 -20.44 9.04 -6.35
CA VAL A 156 -19.54 7.98 -5.89
C VAL A 156 -18.50 8.58 -4.93
N ARG A 157 -18.30 7.89 -3.82
CA ARG A 157 -17.34 8.27 -2.78
C ARG A 157 -16.40 7.10 -2.51
N PRO A 158 -15.18 7.36 -2.03
CA PRO A 158 -14.33 6.31 -1.48
C PRO A 158 -15.04 5.56 -0.36
N ILE A 159 -14.77 4.26 -0.27
CA ILE A 159 -15.33 3.38 0.75
C ILE A 159 -14.16 2.83 1.58
N VAL A 160 -14.34 2.77 2.89
CA VAL A 160 -13.40 2.13 3.81
C VAL A 160 -14.04 0.86 4.34
N ILE A 161 -13.30 -0.24 4.28
CA ILE A 161 -13.75 -1.58 4.71
C ILE A 161 -12.70 -2.22 5.60
N ASN A 162 -13.01 -3.35 6.23
CA ASN A 162 -12.04 -4.12 7.00
C ASN A 162 -10.97 -4.73 6.07
N ASP A 163 -9.74 -4.84 6.55
CA ASP A 163 -8.60 -5.35 5.77
C ASP A 163 -8.56 -6.89 5.66
N ASP A 164 -9.40 -7.60 6.41
CA ASP A 164 -9.61 -9.05 6.31
C ASP A 164 -10.66 -9.45 5.24
N TRP A 165 -11.25 -8.48 4.54
CA TRP A 165 -12.28 -8.74 3.53
C TRP A 165 -11.66 -8.98 2.14
N GLU A 166 -12.26 -9.95 1.42
CA GLU A 166 -11.89 -10.23 0.04
C GLU A 166 -12.62 -9.29 -0.92
N ILE A 167 -11.85 -8.65 -1.81
CA ILE A 167 -12.37 -7.80 -2.89
C ILE A 167 -12.22 -8.54 -4.21
N THR A 168 -13.33 -8.71 -4.92
CA THR A 168 -13.35 -9.24 -6.29
C THR A 168 -13.68 -8.12 -7.26
N LEU A 169 -12.88 -8.00 -8.33
CA LEU A 169 -13.05 -7.01 -9.39
C LEU A 169 -13.25 -7.70 -10.73
#